data_f08b413f7c738c671216129216bec5c6
#
_entry.id   f08b413f7c738c671216129216bec5c6
#
_cell.length_a   1.000
_cell.length_b   1.000
_cell.length_c   1.000
_cell.angle_alpha   90.00
_cell.angle_beta   90.00
_cell.angle_gamma   90.00
#
_symmetry.space_group_name_H-M   'P 1'
#
loop_
_entity.id
_entity.type
_entity.pdbx_description
1 polymer ?
#
loop_
_entity_poly.entity_id
_entity_poly.type
_entity_poly.pdbx_seq_one_letter_code
_entity_poly.pdbx_strand_id
1 'polypeptide(L)'
;MPKGYWIPQIDVSNPEGYKAYMAATPPAHEKYRGTALVRGGKMEVVEGRVRSRAVLREFPDYATALACYRSDEYQRAKPLRLPHSQIDFIIVEGYDGPQPQPPQGTTPPAAAAAKGYWIGQVDVADMAGYKPYMAANQAPFGTFGGRYLVRGGTREVPEGKARERIVVLEFSSFDAALACYRSGQYQAAKKLREGKGILDMAIVEGYGGPKF
;
A
#
# COMPACT_ATOMS: atom_id res chain seq x y z
N MET A 1 16.55 -1.04 -10.61
CA MET A 1 15.97 0.18 -9.96
C MET A 1 14.69 -0.23 -9.24
N PRO A 2 14.45 0.31 -8.05
CA PRO A 2 13.21 0.07 -7.32
C PRO A 2 11.99 0.46 -8.16
N LYS A 3 10.87 -0.23 -7.97
CA LYS A 3 9.58 0.12 -8.57
C LYS A 3 9.10 1.49 -8.07
N GLY A 4 8.10 2.08 -8.74
CA GLY A 4 7.34 3.21 -8.24
C GLY A 4 5.93 2.78 -7.89
N TYR A 5 5.33 3.41 -6.87
CA TYR A 5 3.97 3.06 -6.47
C TYR A 5 3.09 4.30 -6.31
N TRP A 6 1.84 4.20 -6.77
CA TRP A 6 0.76 5.08 -6.37
C TRP A 6 -0.06 4.40 -5.28
N ILE A 7 -0.34 5.14 -4.22
CA ILE A 7 -1.14 4.68 -3.08
C ILE A 7 -2.24 5.71 -2.78
N PRO A 8 -3.23 5.88 -3.65
CA PRO A 8 -4.38 6.71 -3.34
C PRO A 8 -5.31 6.02 -2.35
N GLN A 9 -5.69 6.75 -1.30
CA GLN A 9 -6.77 6.41 -0.38
C GLN A 9 -7.92 7.38 -0.63
N ILE A 10 -9.14 6.87 -0.79
CA ILE A 10 -10.23 7.61 -1.40
C ILE A 10 -11.52 7.40 -0.64
N ASP A 11 -12.27 8.48 -0.40
CA ASP A 11 -13.69 8.43 -0.06
C ASP A 11 -14.49 8.91 -1.27
N VAL A 12 -15.31 8.04 -1.82
CA VAL A 12 -16.16 8.36 -2.99
C VAL A 12 -17.54 8.76 -2.48
N SER A 13 -17.90 10.02 -2.63
CA SER A 13 -19.20 10.57 -2.22
C SER A 13 -20.31 10.34 -3.27
N ASN A 14 -19.93 10.24 -4.55
CA ASN A 14 -20.86 9.97 -5.65
C ASN A 14 -20.26 8.92 -6.59
N PRO A 15 -20.61 7.62 -6.41
CA PRO A 15 -20.07 6.53 -7.24
C PRO A 15 -20.39 6.65 -8.73
N GLU A 16 -21.59 7.15 -9.09
CA GLU A 16 -21.98 7.33 -10.50
C GLU A 16 -21.13 8.41 -11.19
N GLY A 17 -20.97 9.57 -10.55
CA GLY A 17 -20.12 10.64 -11.08
C GLY A 17 -18.64 10.23 -11.15
N TYR A 18 -18.18 9.37 -10.23
CA TYR A 18 -16.80 8.87 -10.22
C TYR A 18 -16.48 7.92 -11.40
N LYS A 19 -17.49 7.31 -12.04
CA LYS A 19 -17.30 6.41 -13.19
C LYS A 19 -16.62 7.09 -14.38
N ALA A 20 -16.92 8.37 -14.63
CA ALA A 20 -16.29 9.13 -15.70
C ALA A 20 -14.77 9.20 -15.53
N TYR A 21 -14.29 9.44 -14.30
CA TYR A 21 -12.87 9.40 -13.99
C TYR A 21 -12.28 8.00 -14.23
N MET A 22 -12.94 6.95 -13.74
CA MET A 22 -12.44 5.58 -13.93
C MET A 22 -12.34 5.19 -15.40
N ALA A 23 -13.23 5.68 -16.26
CA ALA A 23 -13.20 5.46 -17.71
C ALA A 23 -12.11 6.27 -18.41
N ALA A 24 -11.72 7.42 -17.87
CA ALA A 24 -10.73 8.33 -18.47
C ALA A 24 -9.28 8.01 -18.10
N THR A 25 -9.02 7.20 -17.05
CA THR A 25 -7.66 6.96 -16.55
C THR A 25 -6.85 5.86 -17.28
N PRO A 26 -7.44 4.81 -17.92
CA PRO A 26 -6.68 3.75 -18.56
C PRO A 26 -5.59 4.22 -19.52
N PRO A 27 -5.80 5.20 -20.43
CA PRO A 27 -4.76 5.64 -21.36
C PRO A 27 -3.47 6.12 -20.65
N ALA A 28 -3.59 6.83 -19.51
CA ALA A 28 -2.43 7.24 -18.74
C ALA A 28 -1.73 6.02 -18.14
N HIS A 29 -2.49 5.08 -17.55
CA HIS A 29 -1.92 3.91 -16.92
C HIS A 29 -1.22 2.98 -17.93
N GLU A 30 -1.81 2.76 -19.10
CA GLU A 30 -1.22 1.97 -20.18
C GLU A 30 0.07 2.59 -20.69
N LYS A 31 0.05 3.87 -21.05
CA LYS A 31 1.22 4.62 -21.54
C LYS A 31 2.42 4.53 -20.59
N TYR A 32 2.17 4.63 -19.28
CA TYR A 32 3.21 4.60 -18.25
C TYR A 32 3.35 3.21 -17.59
N ARG A 33 2.71 2.17 -18.15
CA ARG A 33 2.82 0.78 -17.69
C ARG A 33 2.45 0.59 -16.21
N GLY A 34 1.45 1.35 -15.76
CA GLY A 34 0.97 1.32 -14.38
C GLY A 34 0.03 0.13 -14.13
N THR A 35 0.47 -0.89 -13.43
CA THR A 35 -0.26 -2.12 -13.13
C THR A 35 -1.06 -2.00 -11.84
N ALA A 36 -2.37 -2.28 -11.87
CA ALA A 36 -3.20 -2.31 -10.67
C ALA A 36 -2.90 -3.56 -9.83
N LEU A 37 -2.45 -3.38 -8.58
CA LEU A 37 -2.29 -4.42 -7.56
C LEU A 37 -3.50 -4.46 -6.62
N VAL A 38 -4.05 -3.29 -6.29
CA VAL A 38 -5.30 -3.12 -5.52
C VAL A 38 -6.16 -2.09 -6.23
N ARG A 39 -7.47 -2.36 -6.37
CA ARG A 39 -8.43 -1.46 -7.03
C ARG A 39 -9.74 -1.38 -6.24
N GLY A 40 -9.66 -1.09 -4.95
CA GLY A 40 -10.73 -1.34 -4.00
C GLY A 40 -10.86 -2.83 -3.71
N GLY A 41 -12.00 -3.29 -3.25
CA GLY A 41 -12.21 -4.68 -2.84
C GLY A 41 -12.31 -4.83 -1.34
N LYS A 42 -12.16 -6.08 -0.85
CA LYS A 42 -12.21 -6.39 0.59
C LYS A 42 -11.10 -5.66 1.32
N MET A 43 -11.45 -4.95 2.39
CA MET A 43 -10.51 -4.17 3.19
C MET A 43 -10.89 -4.25 4.67
N GLU A 44 -9.89 -4.41 5.53
CA GLU A 44 -10.01 -4.32 6.99
C GLU A 44 -9.05 -3.25 7.51
N VAL A 45 -9.59 -2.21 8.15
CA VAL A 45 -8.79 -1.21 8.86
C VAL A 45 -8.40 -1.82 10.19
N VAL A 46 -7.11 -2.07 10.38
CA VAL A 46 -6.58 -2.76 11.57
C VAL A 46 -5.96 -1.80 12.57
N GLU A 47 -5.57 -0.60 12.14
CA GLU A 47 -5.04 0.45 13.03
C GLU A 47 -5.37 1.85 12.49
N GLY A 48 -5.66 2.78 13.41
CA GLY A 48 -5.86 4.19 13.11
C GLY A 48 -7.06 4.48 12.19
N ARG A 49 -6.87 5.38 11.25
CA ARG A 49 -7.91 5.84 10.32
C ARG A 49 -7.42 5.76 8.88
N VAL A 50 -8.20 5.11 8.05
CA VAL A 50 -7.95 4.95 6.61
C VAL A 50 -9.24 5.33 5.87
N ARG A 51 -9.14 5.94 4.69
CA ARG A 51 -10.30 6.22 3.84
C ARG A 51 -10.96 4.91 3.39
N SER A 52 -12.21 4.99 2.99
CA SER A 52 -13.08 3.84 2.70
C SER A 52 -12.62 2.96 1.52
N ARG A 53 -11.72 3.46 0.69
CA ARG A 53 -11.19 2.75 -0.48
C ARG A 53 -9.68 2.95 -0.60
N ALA A 54 -8.94 1.87 -0.76
CA ALA A 54 -7.51 1.90 -1.09
C ALA A 54 -7.28 1.43 -2.54
N VAL A 55 -6.29 2.04 -3.18
CA VAL A 55 -5.74 1.61 -4.47
C VAL A 55 -4.23 1.48 -4.32
N LEU A 56 -3.67 0.47 -4.96
CA LEU A 56 -2.22 0.30 -5.09
C LEU A 56 -1.91 0.04 -6.56
N ARG A 57 -1.06 0.87 -7.15
CA ARG A 57 -0.63 0.72 -8.54
C ARG A 57 0.88 0.72 -8.60
N GLU A 58 1.44 -0.25 -9.31
CA GLU A 58 2.88 -0.40 -9.53
C GLU A 58 3.28 0.18 -10.88
N PHE A 59 4.43 0.84 -10.92
CA PHE A 59 5.09 1.37 -12.11
C PHE A 59 6.51 0.82 -12.24
N PRO A 60 7.12 0.87 -13.44
CA PRO A 60 8.51 0.43 -13.65
C PRO A 60 9.50 1.02 -12.65
N ASP A 61 9.35 2.31 -12.32
CA ASP A 61 10.17 3.05 -11.37
C ASP A 61 9.43 4.28 -10.83
N TYR A 62 10.02 4.96 -9.85
CA TYR A 62 9.46 6.15 -9.21
C TYR A 62 9.30 7.33 -10.18
N ALA A 63 10.27 7.54 -11.06
CA ALA A 63 10.21 8.63 -12.05
C ALA A 63 9.04 8.43 -13.02
N THR A 64 8.81 7.19 -13.47
CA THR A 64 7.67 6.82 -14.32
C THR A 64 6.33 7.03 -13.59
N ALA A 65 6.26 6.70 -12.28
CA ALA A 65 5.07 6.96 -11.48
C ALA A 65 4.77 8.47 -11.39
N LEU A 66 5.79 9.30 -11.16
CA LEU A 66 5.65 10.77 -11.16
C LEU A 66 5.25 11.31 -12.55
N ALA A 67 5.89 10.83 -13.61
CA ALA A 67 5.59 11.24 -14.97
C ALA A 67 4.14 10.91 -15.37
N CYS A 68 3.64 9.74 -14.97
CA CYS A 68 2.24 9.37 -15.17
C CYS A 68 1.28 10.38 -14.48
N TYR A 69 1.53 10.71 -13.21
CA TYR A 69 0.68 11.66 -12.49
C TYR A 69 0.69 13.04 -13.12
N ARG A 70 1.84 13.50 -13.61
CA ARG A 70 2.02 14.81 -14.22
C ARG A 70 1.63 14.88 -15.70
N SER A 71 1.32 13.73 -16.31
CA SER A 71 0.97 13.65 -17.75
C SER A 71 -0.34 14.33 -18.08
N ASP A 72 -0.45 14.84 -19.31
CA ASP A 72 -1.67 15.45 -19.81
C ASP A 72 -2.87 14.51 -19.76
N GLU A 73 -2.63 13.21 -20.00
CA GLU A 73 -3.67 12.18 -19.95
C GLU A 73 -4.28 12.09 -18.55
N TYR A 74 -3.43 12.03 -17.52
CA TYR A 74 -3.93 11.96 -16.15
C TYR A 74 -4.50 13.29 -15.66
N GLN A 75 -3.86 14.41 -16.01
CA GLN A 75 -4.33 15.74 -15.60
C GLN A 75 -5.68 16.11 -16.25
N ARG A 76 -6.00 15.59 -17.44
CA ARG A 76 -7.35 15.72 -18.02
C ARG A 76 -8.39 14.86 -17.33
N ALA A 77 -8.02 13.68 -16.85
CA ALA A 77 -8.94 12.80 -16.11
C ALA A 77 -9.22 13.28 -14.68
N LYS A 78 -8.22 13.85 -14.01
CA LYS A 78 -8.27 14.24 -12.59
C LYS A 78 -9.47 15.13 -12.23
N PRO A 79 -9.84 16.19 -12.98
CA PRO A 79 -11.01 17.05 -12.68
C PRO A 79 -12.33 16.28 -12.61
N LEU A 80 -12.46 15.16 -13.33
CA LEU A 80 -13.68 14.37 -13.37
C LEU A 80 -14.02 13.72 -12.02
N ARG A 81 -13.04 13.57 -11.10
CA ARG A 81 -13.30 12.98 -9.78
C ARG A 81 -13.44 14.01 -8.65
N LEU A 82 -12.95 15.25 -8.86
CA LEU A 82 -12.89 16.24 -7.78
C LEU A 82 -14.25 16.51 -7.11
N PRO A 83 -15.38 16.62 -7.85
CA PRO A 83 -16.68 16.84 -7.24
C PRO A 83 -17.25 15.58 -6.54
N HIS A 84 -16.64 14.42 -6.73
CA HIS A 84 -17.21 13.11 -6.39
C HIS A 84 -16.38 12.32 -5.38
N SER A 85 -15.22 12.85 -4.94
CA SER A 85 -14.35 12.14 -4.02
C SER A 85 -13.41 13.06 -3.25
N GLN A 86 -13.00 12.59 -2.07
CA GLN A 86 -11.85 13.11 -1.32
C GLN A 86 -10.72 12.09 -1.38
N ILE A 87 -9.48 12.55 -1.52
CA ILE A 87 -8.35 11.67 -1.73
C ILE A 87 -7.11 12.14 -0.94
N ASP A 88 -6.37 11.16 -0.42
CA ASP A 88 -4.97 11.30 -0.04
C ASP A 88 -4.15 10.49 -1.04
N PHE A 89 -3.32 11.16 -1.81
CA PHE A 89 -2.58 10.55 -2.92
C PHE A 89 -1.09 10.56 -2.63
N ILE A 90 -0.50 9.39 -2.59
CA ILE A 90 0.92 9.20 -2.32
C ILE A 90 1.57 8.56 -3.55
N ILE A 91 2.70 9.12 -3.98
CA ILE A 91 3.61 8.51 -4.95
C ILE A 91 4.89 8.21 -4.20
N VAL A 92 5.35 6.97 -4.22
CA VAL A 92 6.49 6.53 -3.41
C VAL A 92 7.39 5.56 -4.16
N GLU A 93 8.68 5.66 -3.89
CA GLU A 93 9.68 4.72 -4.36
C GLU A 93 9.56 3.37 -3.64
N GLY A 94 9.72 2.30 -4.38
CA GLY A 94 9.70 0.94 -3.87
C GLY A 94 10.95 0.58 -3.09
N TYR A 95 10.91 -0.60 -2.49
CA TYR A 95 12.00 -1.16 -1.70
C TYR A 95 12.58 -2.39 -2.41
N ASP A 96 13.87 -2.37 -2.69
CA ASP A 96 14.63 -3.48 -3.31
C ASP A 96 15.73 -4.06 -2.39
N GLY A 97 15.70 -3.68 -1.11
CA GLY A 97 16.62 -4.21 -0.10
C GLY A 97 16.21 -5.60 0.45
N PRO A 98 16.89 -6.05 1.51
CA PRO A 98 16.67 -7.37 2.12
C PRO A 98 15.22 -7.59 2.54
N GLN A 99 14.69 -8.77 2.19
CA GLN A 99 13.31 -9.16 2.50
C GLN A 99 13.25 -10.05 3.76
N PRO A 100 12.12 -10.07 4.48
CA PRO A 100 11.89 -11.01 5.56
C PRO A 100 12.06 -12.45 5.07
N GLN A 101 12.80 -13.26 5.83
CA GLN A 101 12.99 -14.66 5.50
C GLN A 101 12.17 -15.53 6.44
N PRO A 102 11.56 -16.63 5.95
CA PRO A 102 10.88 -17.57 6.82
C PRO A 102 11.91 -18.19 7.79
N PRO A 103 11.55 -18.37 9.08
CA PRO A 103 12.38 -19.12 10.01
C PRO A 103 12.64 -20.54 9.49
N GLN A 104 13.77 -21.12 9.89
CA GLN A 104 14.13 -22.48 9.48
C GLN A 104 12.99 -23.47 9.82
N GLY A 105 12.63 -24.33 8.89
CA GLY A 105 11.55 -25.30 9.04
C GLY A 105 10.13 -24.74 8.88
N THR A 106 9.99 -23.46 8.52
CA THR A 106 8.69 -22.83 8.28
C THR A 106 8.43 -22.73 6.79
N THR A 107 7.25 -23.18 6.35
CA THR A 107 6.76 -22.97 4.98
C THR A 107 5.69 -21.89 4.97
N PRO A 108 5.91 -20.75 4.29
CA PRO A 108 4.90 -19.71 4.17
C PRO A 108 3.64 -20.23 3.45
N PRO A 109 2.46 -19.60 3.68
CA PRO A 109 1.22 -19.97 3.00
C PRO A 109 1.36 -19.92 1.48
N ALA A 110 0.76 -20.91 0.80
CA ALA A 110 0.75 -20.98 -0.66
C ALA A 110 0.09 -19.75 -1.29
N ALA A 111 0.48 -19.45 -2.53
CA ALA A 111 -0.11 -18.35 -3.27
C ALA A 111 -1.58 -18.64 -3.62
N ALA A 112 -2.46 -17.66 -3.42
CA ALA A 112 -3.84 -17.67 -3.86
C ALA A 112 -4.03 -16.89 -5.17
N ALA A 113 -5.22 -16.96 -5.76
CA ALA A 113 -5.56 -16.23 -6.98
C ALA A 113 -5.45 -14.70 -6.81
N ALA A 114 -5.80 -14.17 -5.64
CA ALA A 114 -5.64 -12.78 -5.27
C ALA A 114 -4.69 -12.67 -4.07
N LYS A 115 -3.71 -11.78 -4.18
CA LYS A 115 -2.77 -11.47 -3.09
C LYS A 115 -3.45 -10.64 -1.99
N GLY A 116 -2.77 -10.50 -0.85
CA GLY A 116 -3.14 -9.56 0.20
C GLY A 116 -2.06 -8.51 0.41
N TYR A 117 -2.47 -7.32 0.81
CA TYR A 117 -1.55 -6.20 1.01
C TYR A 117 -1.80 -5.52 2.36
N TRP A 118 -0.74 -5.25 3.10
CA TRP A 118 -0.77 -4.26 4.17
C TRP A 118 -0.37 -2.91 3.57
N ILE A 119 -1.19 -1.90 3.79
CA ILE A 119 -0.89 -0.52 3.41
C ILE A 119 -0.89 0.30 4.68
N GLY A 120 0.30 0.67 5.13
CA GLY A 120 0.52 1.40 6.37
C GLY A 120 1.21 2.74 6.16
N GLN A 121 0.83 3.70 6.99
CA GLN A 121 1.45 5.02 7.08
C GLN A 121 1.78 5.31 8.54
N VAL A 122 2.99 5.71 8.87
CA VAL A 122 3.43 5.90 10.25
C VAL A 122 4.24 7.17 10.44
N ASP A 123 3.94 7.89 11.52
CA ASP A 123 4.80 8.93 12.09
C ASP A 123 5.52 8.33 13.29
N VAL A 124 6.85 8.31 13.28
CA VAL A 124 7.66 7.75 14.36
C VAL A 124 8.22 8.87 15.22
N ALA A 125 7.68 9.02 16.42
CA ALA A 125 8.12 10.05 17.37
C ALA A 125 9.44 9.68 18.08
N ASP A 126 9.68 8.38 18.30
CA ASP A 126 10.89 7.85 18.94
C ASP A 126 11.49 6.74 18.07
N MET A 127 12.39 7.11 17.17
CA MET A 127 13.03 6.16 16.26
C MET A 127 13.92 5.15 17.00
N ALA A 128 14.57 5.55 18.08
CA ALA A 128 15.41 4.64 18.86
C ALA A 128 14.57 3.56 19.52
N GLY A 129 13.46 3.93 20.16
CA GLY A 129 12.51 3.00 20.75
C GLY A 129 11.68 2.20 19.74
N TYR A 130 11.60 2.65 18.48
CA TYR A 130 10.87 1.96 17.40
C TYR A 130 11.72 0.84 16.73
N LYS A 131 13.06 0.94 16.78
CA LYS A 131 13.98 -0.06 16.19
C LYS A 131 13.73 -1.50 16.67
N PRO A 132 13.48 -1.80 17.97
CA PRO A 132 13.17 -3.15 18.42
C PRO A 132 11.96 -3.76 17.71
N TYR A 133 10.90 -2.98 17.47
CA TYR A 133 9.77 -3.41 16.65
C TYR A 133 10.18 -3.75 15.21
N MET A 134 11.00 -2.90 14.59
CA MET A 134 11.46 -3.12 13.21
C MET A 134 12.29 -4.40 13.06
N ALA A 135 13.00 -4.81 14.11
CA ALA A 135 13.71 -6.07 14.15
C ALA A 135 12.77 -7.26 14.42
N ALA A 136 11.89 -7.14 15.41
CA ALA A 136 11.00 -8.22 15.83
C ALA A 136 9.95 -8.60 14.78
N ASN A 137 9.48 -7.64 13.96
CA ASN A 137 8.46 -7.91 12.94
C ASN A 137 8.98 -8.71 11.73
N GLN A 138 10.30 -8.89 11.58
CA GLN A 138 10.86 -9.68 10.47
C GLN A 138 10.43 -11.14 10.55
N ALA A 139 10.40 -11.71 11.76
CA ALA A 139 10.03 -13.11 11.98
C ALA A 139 8.58 -13.41 11.57
N PRO A 140 7.53 -12.71 12.06
CA PRO A 140 6.17 -12.94 11.60
C PRO A 140 6.00 -12.66 10.11
N PHE A 141 6.64 -11.63 9.56
CA PHE A 141 6.56 -11.38 8.11
C PHE A 141 7.14 -12.54 7.31
N GLY A 142 8.31 -13.06 7.69
CA GLY A 142 8.89 -14.24 7.05
C GLY A 142 8.01 -15.48 7.19
N THR A 143 7.47 -15.74 8.39
CA THR A 143 6.56 -16.88 8.67
C THR A 143 5.34 -16.89 7.74
N PHE A 144 4.75 -15.73 7.49
CA PHE A 144 3.55 -15.59 6.66
C PHE A 144 3.85 -15.20 5.19
N GLY A 145 5.12 -15.19 4.78
CA GLY A 145 5.53 -14.88 3.41
C GLY A 145 5.34 -13.41 3.02
N GLY A 146 5.40 -12.51 4.00
CA GLY A 146 5.31 -11.07 3.78
C GLY A 146 6.54 -10.52 3.08
N ARG A 147 6.36 -9.76 2.01
CA ARG A 147 7.41 -9.12 1.23
C ARG A 147 7.19 -7.61 1.19
N TYR A 148 8.20 -6.83 1.51
CA TYR A 148 8.14 -5.38 1.35
C TYR A 148 8.08 -4.98 -0.12
N LEU A 149 7.07 -4.23 -0.50
CA LEU A 149 7.03 -3.45 -1.74
C LEU A 149 7.51 -2.01 -1.50
N VAL A 150 7.16 -1.45 -0.33
CA VAL A 150 7.59 -0.13 0.12
C VAL A 150 8.03 -0.22 1.57
N ARG A 151 9.16 0.39 1.91
CA ARG A 151 9.68 0.48 3.30
C ARG A 151 10.30 1.85 3.56
N GLY A 152 9.49 2.90 3.53
CA GLY A 152 9.97 4.27 3.44
C GLY A 152 10.36 4.58 1.99
N GLY A 153 11.38 5.38 1.77
CA GLY A 153 11.85 5.78 0.43
C GLY A 153 11.41 7.20 0.05
N THR A 154 11.89 7.64 -1.09
CA THR A 154 11.53 8.93 -1.68
C THR A 154 10.04 8.97 -1.98
N ARG A 155 9.36 10.06 -1.64
CA ARG A 155 7.93 10.18 -1.86
C ARG A 155 7.48 11.60 -2.20
N GLU A 156 6.35 11.71 -2.86
CA GLU A 156 5.59 12.93 -3.07
C GLU A 156 4.12 12.71 -2.67
N VAL A 157 3.50 13.71 -2.08
CA VAL A 157 2.08 13.71 -1.71
C VAL A 157 1.40 14.83 -2.51
N PRO A 158 1.02 14.56 -3.77
CA PRO A 158 0.47 15.59 -4.65
C PRO A 158 -0.94 16.03 -4.27
N GLU A 159 -1.66 15.24 -3.44
CA GLU A 159 -3.00 15.57 -2.99
C GLU A 159 -3.26 15.03 -1.58
N GLY A 160 -3.97 15.83 -0.78
CA GLY A 160 -4.36 15.46 0.58
C GLY A 160 -3.19 15.43 1.56
N LYS A 161 -3.15 14.42 2.40
CA LYS A 161 -2.17 14.28 3.48
C LYS A 161 -1.64 12.86 3.56
N ALA A 162 -0.43 12.69 4.09
CA ALA A 162 0.16 11.40 4.42
C ALA A 162 1.04 11.53 5.67
N ARG A 163 1.20 10.42 6.41
CA ARG A 163 2.23 10.32 7.46
C ARG A 163 3.61 10.20 6.84
N GLU A 164 4.65 10.39 7.64
CA GLU A 164 6.04 10.50 7.17
C GLU A 164 6.56 9.25 6.47
N ARG A 165 6.23 8.07 6.96
CA ARG A 165 6.74 6.80 6.43
C ARG A 165 5.62 5.96 5.87
N ILE A 166 5.84 5.47 4.65
CA ILE A 166 4.92 4.56 3.97
C ILE A 166 5.52 3.16 4.01
N VAL A 167 4.69 2.18 4.36
CA VAL A 167 5.06 0.76 4.36
C VAL A 167 4.00 -0.03 3.62
N VAL A 168 4.41 -0.79 2.62
CA VAL A 168 3.54 -1.73 1.93
C VAL A 168 4.18 -3.11 1.97
N LEU A 169 3.43 -4.10 2.47
CA LEU A 169 3.80 -5.51 2.36
C LEU A 169 2.80 -6.23 1.48
N GLU A 170 3.32 -7.16 0.69
CA GLU A 170 2.57 -8.11 -0.10
C GLU A 170 2.60 -9.48 0.58
N PHE A 171 1.47 -10.19 0.57
CA PHE A 171 1.31 -11.56 1.07
C PHE A 171 0.67 -12.44 -0.01
N SER A 172 0.75 -13.76 0.16
CA SER A 172 0.19 -14.74 -0.77
C SER A 172 -1.34 -14.63 -0.92
N SER A 173 -2.05 -14.09 0.10
CA SER A 173 -3.50 -13.88 0.10
C SER A 173 -3.90 -12.80 1.12
N PHE A 174 -5.14 -12.30 1.02
CA PHE A 174 -5.76 -11.47 2.06
C PHE A 174 -5.77 -12.17 3.42
N ASP A 175 -6.12 -13.46 3.44
CA ASP A 175 -6.22 -14.23 4.67
C ASP A 175 -4.83 -14.47 5.30
N ALA A 176 -3.78 -14.69 4.50
CA ALA A 176 -2.40 -14.76 4.99
C ALA A 176 -1.94 -13.43 5.60
N ALA A 177 -2.27 -12.31 4.96
CA ALA A 177 -1.98 -10.97 5.48
C ALA A 177 -2.68 -10.75 6.84
N LEU A 178 -3.95 -11.13 6.94
CA LEU A 178 -4.75 -10.98 8.14
C LEU A 178 -4.28 -11.93 9.26
N ALA A 179 -3.93 -13.18 8.91
CA ALA A 179 -3.38 -14.16 9.85
C ALA A 179 -2.04 -13.66 10.42
N CYS A 180 -1.18 -13.09 9.59
CA CYS A 180 0.07 -12.46 10.06
C CYS A 180 -0.21 -11.38 11.11
N TYR A 181 -1.12 -10.45 10.82
CA TYR A 181 -1.48 -9.38 11.75
C TYR A 181 -2.02 -9.90 13.08
N ARG A 182 -2.88 -10.92 13.03
CA ARG A 182 -3.53 -11.51 14.21
C ARG A 182 -2.65 -12.52 14.97
N SER A 183 -1.50 -12.90 14.40
CA SER A 183 -0.60 -13.87 15.04
C SER A 183 -0.04 -13.35 16.35
N GLY A 184 0.15 -14.27 17.33
CA GLY A 184 0.79 -13.94 18.60
C GLY A 184 2.19 -13.35 18.42
N GLN A 185 2.93 -13.78 17.39
CA GLN A 185 4.26 -13.25 17.06
C GLN A 185 4.21 -11.78 16.67
N TYR A 186 3.29 -11.40 15.75
CA TYR A 186 3.16 -10.01 15.36
C TYR A 186 2.60 -9.14 16.48
N GLN A 187 1.62 -9.63 17.24
CA GLN A 187 1.05 -8.88 18.37
C GLN A 187 2.10 -8.64 19.48
N ALA A 188 3.01 -9.58 19.71
CA ALA A 188 4.15 -9.38 20.63
C ALA A 188 5.11 -8.30 20.09
N ALA A 189 5.47 -8.36 18.79
CA ALA A 189 6.29 -7.33 18.16
C ALA A 189 5.61 -5.95 18.22
N LYS A 190 4.31 -5.88 17.95
CA LYS A 190 3.52 -4.65 17.96
C LYS A 190 3.60 -3.89 19.29
N LYS A 191 3.59 -4.60 20.42
CA LYS A 191 3.74 -3.99 21.74
C LYS A 191 5.03 -3.19 21.90
N LEU A 192 6.11 -3.56 21.21
CA LEU A 192 7.39 -2.86 21.28
C LEU A 192 7.35 -1.43 20.72
N ARG A 193 6.37 -1.11 19.89
CA ARG A 193 6.21 0.24 19.31
C ARG A 193 5.14 1.11 19.96
N GLU A 194 4.45 0.59 20.99
CA GLU A 194 3.44 1.34 21.72
C GLU A 194 4.02 2.63 22.30
N GLY A 195 3.33 3.76 22.06
CA GLY A 195 3.80 5.09 22.45
C GLY A 195 4.99 5.63 21.67
N LYS A 196 5.52 4.92 20.63
CA LYS A 196 6.68 5.35 19.84
C LYS A 196 6.32 5.97 18.50
N GLY A 197 5.07 5.84 18.08
CA GLY A 197 4.57 6.40 16.83
C GLY A 197 3.08 6.16 16.64
N ILE A 198 2.53 6.83 15.63
CA ILE A 198 1.11 6.73 15.24
C ILE A 198 1.04 6.08 13.88
N LEU A 199 0.26 5.02 13.76
CA LEU A 199 0.08 4.24 12.54
C LEU A 199 -1.38 4.24 12.09
N ASP A 200 -1.59 4.48 10.79
CA ASP A 200 -2.83 4.15 10.09
C ASP A 200 -2.55 2.99 9.15
N MET A 201 -3.32 1.90 9.24
CA MET A 201 -3.07 0.70 8.44
C MET A 201 -4.35 -0.03 8.07
N ALA A 202 -4.44 -0.41 6.80
CA ALA A 202 -5.43 -1.33 6.29
C ALA A 202 -4.79 -2.58 5.68
N ILE A 203 -5.49 -3.69 5.78
CA ILE A 203 -5.23 -4.93 5.04
C ILE A 203 -6.23 -4.97 3.90
N VAL A 204 -5.75 -5.18 2.66
CA VAL A 204 -6.56 -5.05 1.45
C VAL A 204 -6.34 -6.25 0.55
N GLU A 205 -7.43 -6.72 -0.06
CA GLU A 205 -7.38 -7.79 -1.06
C GLU A 205 -6.85 -7.24 -2.39
N GLY A 206 -6.02 -8.04 -3.03
CA GLY A 206 -5.46 -7.75 -4.33
C GLY A 206 -6.49 -7.80 -5.45
N TYR A 207 -6.21 -7.08 -6.51
CA TYR A 207 -7.04 -7.03 -7.69
C TYR A 207 -6.64 -8.13 -8.70
N GLY A 208 -7.54 -9.05 -8.99
CA GLY A 208 -7.33 -10.15 -9.94
C GLY A 208 -7.83 -9.89 -11.37
N GLY A 209 -8.34 -8.69 -11.64
CA GLY A 209 -8.86 -8.32 -12.96
C GLY A 209 -7.81 -7.76 -13.93
N PRO A 210 -8.25 -7.12 -15.04
CA PRO A 210 -7.35 -6.53 -16.04
C PRO A 210 -6.36 -5.55 -15.41
N LYS A 211 -5.10 -5.59 -15.87
CA LYS A 211 -4.00 -4.81 -15.27
C LYS A 211 -4.12 -3.30 -15.53
N PHE A 212 -4.80 -2.92 -16.60
CA PHE A 212 -4.99 -1.54 -17.06
C PHE A 212 -6.47 -1.16 -17.12
#